data_c355fad1a016bdd32b4b31f860ade6d0
#
_entry.id   c355fad1a016bdd32b4b31f860ade6d0
#
_cell.length_a   1.000
_cell.length_b   1.000
_cell.length_c   1.000
_cell.angle_alpha   90.00
_cell.angle_beta   90.00
_cell.angle_gamma   90.00
#
_symmetry.space_group_name_H-M   'P 1'
#
loop_
_entity.id
_entity.type
_entity.pdbx_description
1 polymer ?
#
loop_
_entity_poly.entity_id
_entity_poly.type
_entity_poly.pdbx_seq_one_letter_code
_entity_poly.pdbx_strand_id
1 'polypeptide(L)'
;MRADGKRGMIVGGYVQAANTVTAKVIGASMGALTTVEVGVKPLIKSQYERIQKALEENEKTSKAAQVVVDNFKEKQKKGAQFNERQVRYIRSVNTLVKEKAAEAQQLSVRLERLKAMMEVQKKAEIVVSGQVHPNTTIIVGDASKPIMSACHYCKFIREDGEVRMVPL
;
A
#
# COMPACT_ATOMS: atom_id res chain seq x y z
N MET A 1 -11.66 13.14 6.23
CA MET A 1 -12.91 13.90 5.91
C MET A 1 -13.69 14.13 7.20
N ARG A 2 -14.16 15.35 7.45
CA ARG A 2 -14.95 15.67 8.65
C ARG A 2 -16.30 16.25 8.22
N ALA A 3 -17.37 15.68 8.70
CA ALA A 3 -18.74 16.21 8.53
C ALA A 3 -19.19 16.86 9.84
N ASP A 4 -18.61 18.05 10.14
CA ASP A 4 -18.78 18.77 11.42
C ASP A 4 -19.82 19.91 11.36
N GLY A 5 -20.52 20.07 10.23
CA GLY A 5 -21.57 21.06 10.09
C GLY A 5 -22.69 20.88 11.14
N LYS A 6 -23.58 21.89 11.31
CA LYS A 6 -24.71 21.83 12.28
C LYS A 6 -25.46 20.50 12.26
N ARG A 7 -25.55 19.82 11.13
CA ARG A 7 -26.17 18.48 10.99
C ARG A 7 -25.16 17.34 11.07
N GLY A 8 -23.92 17.52 10.59
CA GLY A 8 -22.83 16.52 10.66
C GLY A 8 -23.22 15.13 10.12
N MET A 9 -24.08 15.07 9.10
CA MET A 9 -24.68 13.83 8.60
C MET A 9 -24.07 13.41 7.26
N ILE A 10 -23.89 12.11 7.08
CA ILE A 10 -23.60 11.45 5.81
C ILE A 10 -24.78 10.54 5.48
N VAL A 11 -25.58 10.89 4.47
CA VAL A 11 -26.79 10.17 4.11
C VAL A 11 -26.80 9.90 2.61
N GLY A 12 -26.91 8.62 2.27
CA GLY A 12 -26.98 8.14 0.88
C GLY A 12 -25.66 8.22 0.14
N GLY A 13 -25.52 7.34 -0.85
CA GLY A 13 -24.36 7.29 -1.76
C GLY A 13 -23.10 6.69 -1.14
N TYR A 14 -21.96 7.01 -1.76
CA TYR A 14 -20.66 6.45 -1.43
C TYR A 14 -19.67 7.56 -1.05
N VAL A 15 -19.12 7.46 0.15
CA VAL A 15 -18.13 8.40 0.69
C VAL A 15 -16.81 7.66 0.92
N GLN A 16 -15.73 8.18 0.39
CA GLN A 16 -14.39 7.61 0.53
C GLN A 16 -13.40 8.62 1.10
N ALA A 17 -12.58 8.17 2.06
CA ALA A 17 -11.46 8.94 2.58
C ALA A 17 -10.22 8.07 2.76
N ALA A 18 -9.04 8.68 2.67
CA ALA A 18 -7.77 7.93 2.79
C ALA A 18 -7.57 7.35 4.20
N ASN A 19 -7.88 8.13 5.27
CA ASN A 19 -7.53 7.75 6.64
C ASN A 19 -8.73 7.76 7.58
N THR A 20 -9.43 8.89 7.71
CA THR A 20 -10.47 9.05 8.73
C THR A 20 -11.69 9.73 8.16
N VAL A 21 -12.85 9.21 8.53
CA VAL A 21 -14.16 9.87 8.39
C VAL A 21 -14.71 10.13 9.78
N THR A 22 -15.09 11.38 10.07
CA THR A 22 -15.79 11.75 11.31
C THR A 22 -17.16 12.30 10.94
N ALA A 23 -18.19 11.79 11.57
CA ALA A 23 -19.57 12.27 11.39
C ALA A 23 -20.36 12.17 12.71
N LYS A 24 -21.43 12.95 12.84
CA LYS A 24 -22.39 12.76 13.91
C LYS A 24 -23.35 11.61 13.58
N VAL A 25 -23.84 11.57 12.35
CA VAL A 25 -24.79 10.55 11.92
C VAL A 25 -24.37 9.99 10.55
N ILE A 26 -24.44 8.68 10.40
CA ILE A 26 -24.26 7.98 9.12
C ILE A 26 -25.52 7.17 8.81
N GLY A 27 -26.00 7.32 7.57
CA GLY A 27 -27.26 6.72 7.13
C GLY A 27 -28.49 7.52 7.53
N ALA A 28 -29.64 6.99 7.23
CA ALA A 28 -30.94 7.54 7.60
C ALA A 28 -31.92 6.43 7.96
N SER A 29 -32.90 6.73 8.83
CA SER A 29 -33.96 5.80 9.23
C SER A 29 -34.82 5.32 8.06
N MET A 30 -34.95 6.11 7.02
CA MET A 30 -35.75 5.85 5.83
C MET A 30 -34.97 5.29 4.63
N GLY A 31 -33.95 4.47 4.86
CA GLY A 31 -33.48 3.50 3.87
C GLY A 31 -32.60 3.94 2.73
N ALA A 32 -31.98 5.13 2.78
CA ALA A 32 -30.95 5.48 1.78
C ALA A 32 -29.70 4.62 2.01
N LEU A 33 -29.36 3.78 1.04
CA LEU A 33 -28.11 3.01 1.06
C LEU A 33 -26.92 3.95 1.18
N THR A 34 -26.15 3.78 2.23
CA THR A 34 -25.00 4.62 2.53
C THR A 34 -23.76 3.75 2.66
N THR A 35 -22.71 4.04 1.90
CA THR A 35 -21.43 3.35 2.02
C THR A 35 -20.36 4.35 2.42
N VAL A 36 -19.62 4.04 3.48
CA VAL A 36 -18.49 4.84 3.94
C VAL A 36 -17.24 3.98 3.97
N GLU A 37 -16.24 4.39 3.19
CA GLU A 37 -14.97 3.68 3.06
C GLU A 37 -13.81 4.53 3.55
N VAL A 38 -12.93 3.89 4.33
CA VAL A 38 -11.63 4.45 4.72
C VAL A 38 -10.52 3.39 4.59
N GLY A 39 -9.28 3.83 4.37
CA GLY A 39 -8.10 2.94 4.37
C GLY A 39 -7.57 2.58 3.00
N VAL A 40 -6.73 1.56 2.97
CA VAL A 40 -5.89 1.21 1.81
C VAL A 40 -6.73 0.77 0.62
N LYS A 41 -6.56 1.47 -0.50
CA LYS A 41 -7.02 0.93 -1.79
C LYS A 41 -6.25 -0.37 -2.10
N PRO A 42 -6.92 -1.44 -2.53
CA PRO A 42 -6.28 -2.69 -2.98
C PRO A 42 -5.15 -2.46 -3.99
N LEU A 43 -5.22 -1.38 -4.75
CA LEU A 43 -4.22 -0.94 -5.71
C LEU A 43 -2.84 -0.66 -5.07
N ILE A 44 -2.79 -0.12 -3.85
CA ILE A 44 -1.50 0.17 -3.17
C ILE A 44 -0.82 -1.14 -2.77
N LYS A 45 -1.59 -2.10 -2.27
CA LYS A 45 -1.08 -3.43 -1.91
C LYS A 45 -0.52 -4.15 -3.15
N SER A 46 -1.27 -4.18 -4.24
CA SER A 46 -0.82 -4.81 -5.49
C SER A 46 0.41 -4.12 -6.10
N GLN A 47 0.50 -2.79 -6.00
CA GLN A 47 1.71 -2.05 -6.41
C GLN A 47 2.91 -2.38 -5.54
N TYR A 48 2.72 -2.49 -4.23
CA TYR A 48 3.78 -2.88 -3.29
C TYR A 48 4.34 -4.27 -3.64
N GLU A 49 3.47 -5.27 -3.78
CA GLU A 49 3.84 -6.64 -4.14
C GLU A 49 4.58 -6.71 -5.49
N ARG A 50 4.11 -5.94 -6.48
CA ARG A 50 4.75 -5.87 -7.81
C ARG A 50 6.16 -5.29 -7.73
N ILE A 51 6.35 -4.20 -6.97
CA ILE A 51 7.67 -3.59 -6.81
C ILE A 51 8.61 -4.49 -6.02
N GLN A 52 8.10 -5.17 -5.00
CA GLN A 52 8.89 -6.14 -4.23
C GLN A 52 9.42 -7.27 -5.13
N LYS A 53 8.58 -7.86 -5.97
CA LYS A 53 9.00 -8.87 -6.96
C LYS A 53 10.03 -8.32 -7.94
N ALA A 54 9.81 -7.11 -8.45
CA ALA A 54 10.77 -6.48 -9.37
C ALA A 54 12.14 -6.25 -8.70
N LEU A 55 12.16 -5.91 -7.41
CA LEU A 55 13.39 -5.76 -6.64
C LEU A 55 14.13 -7.09 -6.47
N GLU A 56 13.41 -8.16 -6.16
CA GLU A 56 13.97 -9.53 -6.05
C GLU A 56 14.57 -10.01 -7.37
N GLU A 57 13.90 -9.79 -8.49
CA GLU A 57 14.41 -10.14 -9.83
C GLU A 57 15.63 -9.31 -10.21
N ASN A 58 15.60 -8.02 -9.89
CA ASN A 58 16.73 -7.13 -10.10
C ASN A 58 17.96 -7.58 -9.29
N GLU A 59 17.77 -7.95 -8.04
CA GLU A 59 18.84 -8.44 -7.16
C GLU A 59 19.45 -9.74 -7.68
N LYS A 60 18.64 -10.70 -8.15
CA LYS A 60 19.10 -11.95 -8.76
C LYS A 60 19.96 -11.67 -9.99
N THR A 61 19.49 -10.79 -10.88
CA THR A 61 20.21 -10.42 -12.09
C THR A 61 21.52 -9.70 -11.77
N SER A 62 21.50 -8.78 -10.82
CA SER A 62 22.67 -8.03 -10.37
C SER A 62 23.73 -8.95 -9.76
N LYS A 63 23.33 -9.89 -8.88
CA LYS A 63 24.23 -10.88 -8.28
C LYS A 63 24.88 -11.77 -9.35
N ALA A 64 24.10 -12.27 -10.32
CA ALA A 64 24.65 -13.08 -11.42
C ALA A 64 25.66 -12.29 -12.25
N ALA A 65 25.35 -11.06 -12.60
CA ALA A 65 26.26 -10.18 -13.33
C ALA A 65 27.53 -9.86 -12.53
N GLN A 66 27.40 -9.62 -11.23
CA GLN A 66 28.54 -9.33 -10.35
C GLN A 66 29.51 -10.50 -10.28
N VAL A 67 29.04 -11.74 -10.19
CA VAL A 67 29.88 -12.95 -10.20
C VAL A 67 30.73 -13.02 -11.48
N VAL A 68 30.15 -12.66 -12.62
CA VAL A 68 30.92 -12.63 -13.91
C VAL A 68 32.02 -11.60 -13.85
N VAL A 69 31.73 -10.41 -13.31
CA VAL A 69 32.73 -9.33 -13.17
C VAL A 69 33.88 -9.76 -12.24
N ASP A 70 33.54 -10.38 -11.10
CA ASP A 70 34.50 -10.77 -10.09
C ASP A 70 35.41 -11.91 -10.60
N ASN A 71 34.83 -12.91 -11.25
CA ASN A 71 35.61 -13.96 -11.94
C ASN A 71 36.58 -13.42 -12.99
N PHE A 72 36.14 -12.40 -13.74
CA PHE A 72 36.99 -11.75 -14.72
C PHE A 72 38.18 -11.02 -14.04
N LYS A 73 37.89 -10.25 -12.98
CA LYS A 73 38.92 -9.55 -12.18
C LYS A 73 39.93 -10.51 -11.58
N GLU A 74 39.47 -11.66 -11.06
CA GLU A 74 40.37 -12.68 -10.52
C GLU A 74 41.30 -13.27 -11.58
N LYS A 75 40.77 -13.61 -12.75
CA LYS A 75 41.58 -14.11 -13.89
C LYS A 75 42.59 -13.07 -14.34
N GLN A 76 42.21 -11.80 -14.39
CA GLN A 76 43.11 -10.70 -14.73
C GLN A 76 44.26 -10.56 -13.72
N LYS A 77 43.98 -10.67 -12.42
CA LYS A 77 45.00 -10.67 -11.36
C LYS A 77 45.98 -11.84 -11.48
N LYS A 78 45.53 -12.98 -12.02
CA LYS A 78 46.33 -14.17 -12.27
C LYS A 78 47.11 -14.10 -13.60
N GLY A 79 47.13 -12.94 -14.29
CA GLY A 79 47.89 -12.72 -15.51
C GLY A 79 47.22 -13.20 -16.81
N ALA A 80 45.92 -13.53 -16.76
CA ALA A 80 45.19 -13.94 -17.97
C ALA A 80 45.07 -12.76 -18.96
N GLN A 81 45.40 -13.02 -20.23
CA GLN A 81 45.15 -12.08 -21.31
C GLN A 81 43.77 -12.30 -21.90
N PHE A 82 43.09 -11.20 -22.21
CA PHE A 82 41.74 -11.23 -22.78
C PHE A 82 41.71 -10.61 -24.16
N ASN A 83 40.97 -11.21 -25.06
CA ASN A 83 40.75 -10.65 -26.39
C ASN A 83 39.71 -9.49 -26.34
N GLU A 84 39.67 -8.71 -27.43
CA GLU A 84 38.78 -7.54 -27.50
C GLU A 84 37.27 -7.87 -27.30
N ARG A 85 36.82 -9.06 -27.72
CA ARG A 85 35.43 -9.49 -27.54
C ARG A 85 35.13 -9.71 -26.06
N GLN A 86 36.06 -10.32 -25.33
CA GLN A 86 35.91 -10.55 -23.88
C GLN A 86 35.94 -9.22 -23.11
N VAL A 87 36.78 -8.30 -23.49
CA VAL A 87 36.85 -6.96 -22.90
C VAL A 87 35.55 -6.17 -23.15
N ARG A 88 35.01 -6.23 -24.36
CA ARG A 88 33.71 -5.61 -24.68
C ARG A 88 32.58 -6.23 -23.88
N TYR A 89 32.53 -7.55 -23.78
CA TYR A 89 31.52 -8.26 -22.98
C TYR A 89 31.56 -7.85 -21.51
N ILE A 90 32.76 -7.83 -20.89
CA ILE A 90 32.84 -7.45 -19.47
C ILE A 90 32.48 -5.99 -19.23
N ARG A 91 32.74 -5.09 -20.19
CA ARG A 91 32.28 -3.70 -20.11
C ARG A 91 30.74 -3.62 -20.11
N SER A 92 30.07 -4.38 -20.97
CA SER A 92 28.61 -4.41 -21.01
C SER A 92 28.03 -4.98 -19.72
N VAL A 93 28.65 -6.02 -19.15
CA VAL A 93 28.22 -6.59 -17.85
C VAL A 93 28.43 -5.58 -16.71
N ASN A 94 29.54 -4.85 -16.69
CA ASN A 94 29.76 -3.78 -15.71
C ASN A 94 28.74 -2.65 -15.83
N THR A 95 28.34 -2.28 -17.04
CA THR A 95 27.29 -1.30 -17.27
C THR A 95 25.96 -1.82 -16.72
N LEU A 96 25.63 -3.07 -17.01
CA LEU A 96 24.42 -3.72 -16.49
C LEU A 96 24.39 -3.72 -14.96
N VAL A 97 25.51 -4.02 -14.28
CA VAL A 97 25.57 -3.97 -12.80
C VAL A 97 25.25 -2.57 -12.27
N LYS A 98 25.81 -1.53 -12.90
CA LYS A 98 25.55 -0.14 -12.50
C LYS A 98 24.10 0.26 -12.75
N GLU A 99 23.53 -0.10 -13.89
CA GLU A 99 22.14 0.17 -14.23
C GLU A 99 21.20 -0.54 -13.25
N LYS A 100 21.48 -1.81 -12.93
CA LYS A 100 20.68 -2.56 -11.95
C LYS A 100 20.80 -2.01 -10.54
N ALA A 101 21.93 -1.48 -10.13
CA ALA A 101 22.09 -0.81 -8.86
C ALA A 101 21.27 0.50 -8.78
N ALA A 102 21.27 1.29 -9.85
CA ALA A 102 20.47 2.52 -9.92
C ALA A 102 18.97 2.21 -9.93
N GLU A 103 18.54 1.20 -10.69
CA GLU A 103 17.14 0.73 -10.72
C GLU A 103 16.70 0.23 -9.35
N ALA A 104 17.52 -0.57 -8.66
CA ALA A 104 17.23 -1.06 -7.30
C ALA A 104 17.02 0.08 -6.31
N GLN A 105 17.83 1.14 -6.40
CA GLN A 105 17.71 2.30 -5.55
C GLN A 105 16.36 3.03 -5.79
N GLN A 106 15.96 3.21 -7.04
CA GLN A 106 14.68 3.83 -7.38
C GLN A 106 13.49 2.99 -6.90
N LEU A 107 13.55 1.67 -7.10
CA LEU A 107 12.53 0.74 -6.64
C LEU A 107 12.42 0.73 -5.10
N SER A 108 13.55 0.76 -4.39
CA SER A 108 13.58 0.82 -2.92
C SER A 108 12.93 2.08 -2.38
N VAL A 109 13.24 3.25 -2.94
CA VAL A 109 12.61 4.51 -2.54
C VAL A 109 11.09 4.46 -2.77
N ARG A 110 10.66 3.88 -3.90
CA ARG A 110 9.23 3.74 -4.19
C ARG A 110 8.54 2.74 -3.25
N LEU A 111 9.22 1.65 -2.91
CA LEU A 111 8.74 0.65 -1.96
C LEU A 111 8.52 1.26 -0.57
N GLU A 112 9.48 2.03 -0.07
CA GLU A 112 9.37 2.71 1.23
C GLU A 112 8.22 3.73 1.25
N ARG A 113 7.99 4.47 0.16
CA ARG A 113 6.83 5.37 0.06
C ARG A 113 5.50 4.60 0.15
N LEU A 114 5.37 3.49 -0.56
CA LEU A 114 4.16 2.66 -0.50
C LEU A 114 3.98 2.05 0.88
N LYS A 115 5.06 1.59 1.51
CA LYS A 115 5.04 1.07 2.88
C LYS A 115 4.58 2.13 3.89
N ALA A 116 5.10 3.34 3.80
CA ALA A 116 4.67 4.46 4.64
C ALA A 116 3.17 4.78 4.44
N MET A 117 2.69 4.76 3.18
CA MET A 117 1.26 4.94 2.89
C MET A 117 0.42 3.81 3.51
N MET A 118 0.87 2.57 3.46
CA MET A 118 0.19 1.43 4.08
C MET A 118 0.15 1.53 5.61
N GLU A 119 1.23 1.99 6.25
CA GLU A 119 1.28 2.17 7.71
C GLU A 119 0.32 3.26 8.20
N VAL A 120 0.26 4.40 7.49
CA VAL A 120 -0.73 5.46 7.79
C VAL A 120 -2.16 4.90 7.69
N GLN A 121 -2.41 4.00 6.78
CA GLN A 121 -3.71 3.42 6.51
C GLN A 121 -4.11 2.30 7.48
N LYS A 122 -3.18 1.66 8.16
CA LYS A 122 -3.49 0.74 9.28
C LYS A 122 -4.22 1.45 10.43
N LYS A 123 -4.12 2.77 10.53
CA LYS A 123 -4.83 3.61 11.49
C LYS A 123 -6.12 4.22 10.94
N ALA A 124 -6.61 3.70 9.81
CA ALA A 124 -7.85 4.18 9.24
C ALA A 124 -9.04 3.85 10.15
N GLU A 125 -9.88 4.85 10.39
CA GLU A 125 -11.03 4.70 11.27
C GLU A 125 -12.22 5.55 10.81
N ILE A 126 -13.41 5.10 11.13
CA ILE A 126 -14.64 5.87 10.99
C ILE A 126 -15.18 6.16 12.38
N VAL A 127 -15.30 7.43 12.71
CA VAL A 127 -15.71 7.91 14.04
C VAL A 127 -17.11 8.50 13.95
N VAL A 128 -18.03 7.98 14.76
CA VAL A 128 -19.44 8.44 14.78
C VAL A 128 -19.83 8.85 16.19
N SER A 129 -19.94 10.15 16.38
CA SER A 129 -20.28 10.75 17.67
C SER A 129 -21.78 10.79 17.99
N GLY A 130 -22.63 10.26 17.15
CA GLY A 130 -24.06 10.12 17.33
C GLY A 130 -24.52 8.73 16.92
N GLN A 131 -25.17 8.59 15.78
CA GLN A 131 -25.84 7.37 15.37
C GLN A 131 -25.41 6.87 13.99
N VAL A 132 -25.30 5.55 13.83
CA VAL A 132 -25.24 4.87 12.53
C VAL A 132 -26.57 4.14 12.33
N HIS A 133 -27.22 4.40 11.22
CA HIS A 133 -28.47 3.74 10.84
C HIS A 133 -28.25 2.41 10.13
N PRO A 134 -29.24 1.50 10.16
CA PRO A 134 -29.26 0.33 9.28
C PRO A 134 -29.16 0.72 7.79
N ASN A 135 -28.88 -0.26 6.92
CA ASN A 135 -28.60 -0.07 5.50
C ASN A 135 -27.35 0.79 5.21
N THR A 136 -26.45 0.89 6.20
CA THR A 136 -25.13 1.48 6.06
C THR A 136 -24.10 0.37 5.90
N THR A 137 -23.18 0.51 4.93
CA THR A 137 -22.02 -0.36 4.81
C THR A 137 -20.76 0.41 5.20
N ILE A 138 -20.04 -0.12 6.16
CA ILE A 138 -18.76 0.41 6.64
C ILE A 138 -17.64 -0.41 6.04
N ILE A 139 -16.68 0.26 5.40
CA ILE A 139 -15.49 -0.38 4.81
C ILE A 139 -14.25 0.26 5.41
N VAL A 140 -13.38 -0.57 6.00
CA VAL A 140 -12.08 -0.15 6.54
C VAL A 140 -10.99 -1.01 5.92
N GLY A 141 -10.25 -0.42 4.99
CA GLY A 141 -9.24 -1.12 4.19
C GLY A 141 -9.86 -2.10 3.20
N ASP A 142 -9.62 -3.38 3.40
CA ASP A 142 -10.15 -4.50 2.60
C ASP A 142 -11.31 -5.24 3.29
N ALA A 143 -11.69 -4.83 4.49
CA ALA A 143 -12.77 -5.41 5.26
C ALA A 143 -14.05 -4.57 5.16
N SER A 144 -15.20 -5.22 5.11
CA SER A 144 -16.51 -4.57 5.06
C SER A 144 -17.45 -5.12 6.12
N LYS A 145 -18.32 -4.26 6.65
CA LYS A 145 -19.34 -4.60 7.63
C LYS A 145 -20.66 -3.91 7.32
N PRO A 146 -21.70 -4.64 6.95
CA PRO A 146 -23.05 -4.09 6.87
C PRO A 146 -23.61 -3.84 8.28
N ILE A 147 -24.25 -2.71 8.47
CA ILE A 147 -24.90 -2.35 9.73
C ILE A 147 -26.36 -2.77 9.65
N MET A 148 -26.70 -3.79 10.42
CA MET A 148 -28.06 -4.36 10.46
C MET A 148 -28.94 -3.72 11.52
N SER A 149 -28.34 -3.20 12.59
CA SER A 149 -29.03 -2.53 13.71
C SER A 149 -28.38 -1.18 13.98
N ALA A 150 -29.17 -0.22 14.41
CA ALA A 150 -28.66 1.10 14.78
C ALA A 150 -27.64 0.99 15.92
N CYS A 151 -26.52 1.68 15.79
CA CYS A 151 -25.50 1.80 16.83
C CYS A 151 -25.17 3.27 17.09
N HIS A 152 -24.65 3.56 18.27
CA HIS A 152 -24.43 4.92 18.75
C HIS A 152 -23.03 5.05 19.36
N TYR A 153 -22.45 6.26 19.29
CA TYR A 153 -21.20 6.61 19.96
C TYR A 153 -20.10 5.56 19.76
N CYS A 154 -19.78 5.30 18.50
CA CYS A 154 -18.86 4.22 18.15
C CYS A 154 -17.84 4.64 17.11
N LYS A 155 -16.76 3.90 17.04
CA LYS A 155 -15.81 3.95 15.95
C LYS A 155 -15.63 2.57 15.33
N PHE A 156 -15.33 2.58 14.05
CA PHE A 156 -15.04 1.39 13.28
C PHE A 156 -13.57 1.40 12.90
N ILE A 157 -12.90 0.32 13.24
CA ILE A 157 -11.47 0.08 12.96
C ILE A 157 -11.34 -1.27 12.29
N ARG A 158 -10.21 -1.49 11.61
CA ARG A 158 -9.85 -2.82 11.12
C ARG A 158 -8.96 -3.51 12.14
N GLU A 159 -9.40 -4.66 12.59
CA GLU A 159 -8.66 -5.52 13.52
C GLU A 159 -8.83 -6.98 13.08
N ASP A 160 -7.75 -7.74 13.02
CA ASP A 160 -7.71 -9.15 12.63
C ASP A 160 -8.38 -9.47 11.28
N GLY A 161 -8.34 -8.53 10.32
CA GLY A 161 -8.93 -8.71 8.99
C GLY A 161 -10.41 -8.35 8.89
N GLU A 162 -11.05 -7.95 9.99
CA GLU A 162 -12.46 -7.60 10.06
C GLU A 162 -12.69 -6.15 10.51
N VAL A 163 -13.87 -5.62 10.19
CA VAL A 163 -14.30 -4.34 10.75
C VAL A 163 -14.88 -4.57 12.12
N ARG A 164 -14.17 -4.09 13.15
CA ARG A 164 -14.65 -4.06 14.52
C ARG A 164 -15.25 -2.71 14.88
N MET A 165 -16.37 -2.77 15.56
CA MET A 165 -17.01 -1.63 16.18
C MET A 165 -16.57 -1.57 17.64
N VAL A 166 -16.02 -0.44 18.05
CA VAL A 166 -15.62 -0.18 19.44
C VAL A 166 -16.30 1.09 19.94
N PRO A 167 -16.64 1.20 21.23
CA PRO A 167 -17.17 2.42 21.81
C PRO A 167 -16.22 3.62 21.62
N LEU A 168 -16.78 4.82 21.60
CA LEU A 168 -16.02 6.08 21.59
C LEU A 168 -15.51 6.38 22.99
#